data_c23f193722f50ecc4a7ad196a275c627
#
_entry.id   c23f193722f50ecc4a7ad196a275c627
#
_cell.length_a   1.000
_cell.length_b   1.000
_cell.length_c   1.000
_cell.angle_alpha   90.00
_cell.angle_beta   90.00
_cell.angle_gamma   90.00
#
_symmetry.space_group_name_H-M   'P 1'
#
loop_
_entity.id
_entity.type
_entity.pdbx_description
1 polymer ?
#
loop_
_entity_poly.entity_id
_entity_poly.type
_entity_poly.pdbx_seq_one_letter_code
_entity_poly.pdbx_strand_id
1 'polypeptide(L)'
;MNRRLITAALPYVNNIPHLGNIIQSLSGDVFARFCRNRGYDTLYICGVDEYGTATETKALEEKTEPRALCDHYYGEHTKIYEWFHINFDKFGRTSNEQCTEITQALFNDLDKAGLIHEHVNKQLFCPHCNMFLADRYVDGTCPKCGYEKARGDQCDKCGSLLDPIELKDPHCHTCGSTPEVRETKHLYIDLPSLSGKLNEWMEKASVEG
;
A
#
# COMPACT_ATOMS: atom_id res chain seq x y z
N MET A 1 25.49 -10.94 -21.15
CA MET A 1 24.26 -11.72 -20.85
C MET A 1 23.13 -10.74 -20.72
N ASN A 2 22.08 -10.89 -21.53
CA ASN A 2 20.90 -10.03 -21.38
C ASN A 2 20.08 -10.47 -20.19
N ARG A 3 20.12 -9.69 -19.09
CA ARG A 3 19.35 -9.94 -17.87
C ARG A 3 17.98 -9.28 -17.96
N ARG A 4 16.97 -9.94 -17.41
CA ARG A 4 15.60 -9.40 -17.29
C ARG A 4 15.11 -9.57 -15.85
N LEU A 5 14.77 -8.45 -15.22
CA LEU A 5 14.02 -8.45 -13.96
C LEU A 5 12.56 -8.16 -14.30
N ILE A 6 11.68 -9.06 -13.91
CA ILE A 6 10.24 -8.94 -14.08
C ILE A 6 9.63 -8.87 -12.70
N THR A 7 8.77 -7.89 -12.49
CA THR A 7 8.07 -7.68 -11.24
C THR A 7 6.56 -7.64 -11.48
N ALA A 8 5.79 -8.06 -10.50
CA ALA A 8 4.35 -7.85 -10.45
C ALA A 8 4.01 -6.97 -9.24
N ALA A 9 2.92 -6.19 -9.31
CA ALA A 9 2.48 -5.42 -8.17
C ALA A 9 2.06 -6.36 -7.03
N LEU A 10 2.43 -6.00 -5.81
CA LEU A 10 2.15 -6.80 -4.63
C LEU A 10 0.68 -6.61 -4.22
N PRO A 11 -0.14 -7.67 -4.21
CA PRO A 11 -1.51 -7.56 -3.68
C PRO A 11 -1.51 -7.43 -2.15
N TYR A 12 -2.51 -6.74 -1.61
CA TYR A 12 -2.77 -6.76 -0.18
C TYR A 12 -3.24 -8.15 0.27
N VAL A 13 -2.81 -8.56 1.46
CA VAL A 13 -3.18 -9.86 2.06
C VAL A 13 -4.37 -9.75 3.02
N ASN A 14 -5.37 -8.99 2.65
CA ASN A 14 -6.60 -8.83 3.41
C ASN A 14 -7.79 -9.63 2.86
N ASN A 15 -7.57 -10.36 1.76
CA ASN A 15 -8.55 -11.22 1.12
C ASN A 15 -7.85 -12.20 0.15
N ILE A 16 -8.60 -13.15 -0.42
CA ILE A 16 -8.12 -13.97 -1.54
C ILE A 16 -7.85 -13.09 -2.77
N PRO A 17 -6.86 -13.44 -3.64
CA PRO A 17 -6.57 -12.66 -4.83
C PRO A 17 -7.76 -12.68 -5.79
N HIS A 18 -8.21 -11.49 -6.17
CA HIS A 18 -9.24 -11.35 -7.19
C HIS A 18 -8.66 -11.49 -8.61
N LEU A 19 -9.53 -11.58 -9.62
CA LEU A 19 -9.14 -11.79 -11.02
C LEU A 19 -8.08 -10.78 -11.50
N GLY A 20 -8.15 -9.52 -11.08
CA GLY A 20 -7.16 -8.51 -11.44
C GLY A 20 -5.74 -8.83 -10.95
N ASN A 21 -5.61 -9.33 -9.71
CA ASN A 21 -4.32 -9.76 -9.16
C ASN A 21 -3.77 -10.97 -9.93
N ILE A 22 -4.66 -11.93 -10.27
CA ILE A 22 -4.28 -13.15 -10.97
C ILE A 22 -3.81 -12.83 -12.40
N ILE A 23 -4.57 -12.04 -13.16
CA ILE A 23 -4.23 -11.66 -14.54
C ILE A 23 -2.89 -10.93 -14.58
N GLN A 24 -2.64 -10.01 -13.66
CA GLN A 24 -1.40 -9.27 -13.59
C GLN A 24 -0.21 -10.21 -13.33
N SER A 25 -0.31 -11.08 -12.33
CA SER A 25 0.75 -12.05 -12.00
C SER A 25 0.95 -13.07 -13.14
N LEU A 26 -0.14 -13.53 -13.75
CA LEU A 26 -0.07 -14.45 -14.89
C LEU A 26 0.60 -13.78 -16.10
N SER A 27 0.32 -12.51 -16.37
CA SER A 27 0.97 -11.77 -17.46
C SER A 27 2.48 -11.67 -17.26
N GLY A 28 2.93 -11.44 -16.02
CA GLY A 28 4.34 -11.47 -15.68
C GLY A 28 4.98 -12.84 -15.88
N ASP A 29 4.30 -13.92 -15.49
CA ASP A 29 4.77 -15.30 -15.67
C ASP A 29 4.90 -15.67 -17.15
N VAL A 30 3.90 -15.34 -17.95
CA VAL A 30 3.94 -15.57 -19.42
C VAL A 30 5.13 -14.84 -20.04
N PHE A 31 5.36 -13.59 -19.66
CA PHE A 31 6.50 -12.84 -20.16
C PHE A 31 7.84 -13.39 -19.66
N ALA A 32 7.91 -13.85 -18.41
CA ALA A 32 9.10 -14.50 -17.86
C ALA A 32 9.45 -15.79 -18.63
N ARG A 33 8.45 -16.62 -18.91
CA ARG A 33 8.62 -17.83 -19.75
C ARG A 33 9.09 -17.49 -21.14
N PHE A 34 8.51 -16.46 -21.77
CA PHE A 34 8.95 -15.97 -23.08
C PHE A 34 10.43 -15.56 -23.05
N CYS A 35 10.84 -14.75 -22.05
CA CYS A 35 12.22 -14.31 -21.90
C CYS A 35 13.19 -15.50 -21.73
N ARG A 36 12.84 -16.47 -20.87
CA ARG A 36 13.66 -17.68 -20.65
C ARG A 36 13.80 -18.51 -21.94
N ASN A 37 12.70 -18.67 -22.68
CA ASN A 37 12.71 -19.37 -23.97
C ASN A 37 13.57 -18.67 -25.03
N ARG A 38 13.78 -17.37 -24.89
CA ARG A 38 14.68 -16.56 -25.75
C ARG A 38 16.13 -16.56 -25.26
N GLY A 39 16.42 -17.29 -24.18
CA GLY A 39 17.77 -17.40 -23.63
C GLY A 39 18.21 -16.23 -22.74
N TYR A 40 17.27 -15.40 -22.26
CA TYR A 40 17.57 -14.35 -21.31
C TYR A 40 17.73 -14.92 -19.89
N ASP A 41 18.70 -14.38 -19.15
CA ASP A 41 18.84 -14.59 -17.71
C ASP A 41 17.71 -13.82 -17.01
N THR A 42 16.65 -14.52 -16.61
CA THR A 42 15.38 -13.93 -16.22
C THR A 42 15.06 -14.23 -14.77
N LEU A 43 14.83 -13.17 -13.97
CA LEU A 43 14.34 -13.24 -12.61
C LEU A 43 12.91 -12.67 -12.57
N TYR A 44 11.93 -13.47 -12.15
CA TYR A 44 10.55 -13.05 -11.94
C TYR A 44 10.21 -13.08 -10.44
N ILE A 45 9.94 -11.91 -9.88
CA ILE A 45 9.66 -11.77 -8.44
C ILE A 45 8.31 -11.10 -8.22
N CYS A 46 7.65 -11.53 -7.15
CA CYS A 46 6.45 -10.90 -6.59
C CYS A 46 6.44 -11.12 -5.09
N GLY A 47 5.38 -10.71 -4.46
CA GLY A 47 5.13 -10.91 -3.03
C GLY A 47 3.77 -10.41 -2.66
N VAL A 48 3.56 -10.24 -1.36
CA VAL A 48 2.33 -9.68 -0.79
C VAL A 48 2.65 -8.43 0.01
N ASP A 49 1.73 -7.46 -0.06
CA ASP A 49 1.77 -6.26 0.78
C ASP A 49 0.98 -6.52 2.07
N GLU A 50 1.71 -6.51 3.19
CA GLU A 50 1.18 -6.85 4.50
C GLU A 50 0.93 -5.64 5.39
N TYR A 51 1.28 -4.44 4.92
CA TYR A 51 1.09 -3.20 5.65
C TYR A 51 -0.11 -2.41 5.13
N GLY A 52 -0.58 -1.50 5.97
CA GLY A 52 -1.62 -0.54 5.62
C GLY A 52 -2.97 -0.79 6.25
N THR A 53 -3.79 0.26 6.21
CA THR A 53 -5.10 0.33 6.87
C THR A 53 -6.08 -0.74 6.39
N ALA A 54 -5.96 -1.21 5.15
CA ALA A 54 -6.83 -2.25 4.61
C ALA A 54 -6.67 -3.59 5.35
N THR A 55 -5.42 -3.96 5.67
CA THR A 55 -5.10 -5.17 6.45
C THR A 55 -5.52 -5.02 7.91
N GLU A 56 -5.25 -3.86 8.51
CA GLU A 56 -5.63 -3.58 9.91
C GLU A 56 -7.14 -3.58 10.10
N THR A 57 -7.90 -2.90 9.20
CA THR A 57 -9.37 -2.87 9.24
C THR A 57 -9.93 -4.28 9.14
N LYS A 58 -9.40 -5.08 8.22
CA LYS A 58 -9.85 -6.46 8.04
C LYS A 58 -9.56 -7.33 9.26
N ALA A 59 -8.40 -7.15 9.89
CA ALA A 59 -8.04 -7.85 11.12
C ALA A 59 -8.99 -7.50 12.28
N LEU A 60 -9.38 -6.22 12.40
CA LEU A 60 -10.37 -5.77 13.39
C LEU A 60 -11.76 -6.38 13.13
N GLU A 61 -12.22 -6.40 11.86
CA GLU A 61 -13.49 -7.02 11.46
C GLU A 61 -13.51 -8.51 11.80
N GLU A 62 -12.44 -9.24 11.52
CA GLU A 62 -12.30 -10.67 11.79
C GLU A 62 -11.91 -10.99 13.24
N LYS A 63 -11.69 -9.96 14.08
CA LYS A 63 -11.26 -10.08 15.47
C LYS A 63 -9.99 -10.94 15.63
N THR A 64 -9.04 -10.72 14.76
CA THR A 64 -7.75 -11.40 14.74
C THR A 64 -6.61 -10.42 14.76
N GLU A 65 -5.40 -10.90 15.05
CA GLU A 65 -4.20 -10.09 14.95
C GLU A 65 -3.78 -9.88 13.48
N PRO A 66 -3.30 -8.68 13.09
CA PRO A 66 -2.89 -8.41 11.71
C PRO A 66 -1.89 -9.44 11.16
N ARG A 67 -0.96 -9.88 12.00
CA ARG A 67 0.02 -10.91 11.61
C ARG A 67 -0.62 -12.25 11.28
N ALA A 68 -1.57 -12.70 12.09
CA ALA A 68 -2.28 -13.96 11.87
C ALA A 68 -3.15 -13.89 10.60
N LEU A 69 -3.79 -12.74 10.35
CA LEU A 69 -4.52 -12.49 9.09
C LEU A 69 -3.58 -12.61 7.88
N CYS A 70 -2.43 -11.94 7.92
CA CYS A 70 -1.43 -11.99 6.85
C CYS A 70 -0.92 -13.41 6.61
N ASP A 71 -0.64 -14.16 7.66
CA ASP A 71 -0.17 -15.56 7.56
C ASP A 71 -1.22 -16.44 6.88
N HIS A 72 -2.50 -16.27 7.23
CA HIS A 72 -3.61 -17.00 6.62
C HIS A 72 -3.71 -16.71 5.12
N TYR A 73 -3.87 -15.44 4.74
CA TYR A 73 -4.07 -15.07 3.35
C TYR A 73 -2.82 -15.24 2.48
N TYR A 74 -1.61 -15.11 3.03
CA TYR A 74 -0.39 -15.47 2.32
C TYR A 74 -0.42 -16.94 1.87
N GLY A 75 -0.87 -17.84 2.75
CA GLY A 75 -1.05 -19.25 2.40
C GLY A 75 -2.08 -19.46 1.29
N GLU A 76 -3.21 -18.74 1.33
CA GLU A 76 -4.23 -18.82 0.29
C GLU A 76 -3.73 -18.25 -1.07
N HIS A 77 -3.04 -17.11 -1.07
CA HIS A 77 -2.42 -16.55 -2.27
C HIS A 77 -1.46 -17.54 -2.92
N THR A 78 -0.58 -18.16 -2.11
CA THR A 78 0.40 -19.14 -2.60
C THR A 78 -0.29 -20.31 -3.29
N LYS A 79 -1.30 -20.94 -2.66
CA LYS A 79 -2.07 -22.04 -3.23
C LYS A 79 -2.76 -21.67 -4.55
N ILE A 80 -3.35 -20.48 -4.61
CA ILE A 80 -4.06 -20.00 -5.81
C ILE A 80 -3.07 -19.76 -6.95
N TYR A 81 -1.94 -19.13 -6.70
CA TYR A 81 -0.92 -18.92 -7.74
C TYR A 81 -0.29 -20.23 -8.21
N GLU A 82 -0.07 -21.19 -7.32
CA GLU A 82 0.35 -22.55 -7.68
C GLU A 82 -0.68 -23.26 -8.57
N TRP A 83 -1.99 -23.11 -8.27
CA TRP A 83 -3.06 -23.68 -9.08
C TRP A 83 -3.10 -23.11 -10.51
N PHE A 84 -2.78 -21.81 -10.66
CA PHE A 84 -2.62 -21.17 -11.97
C PHE A 84 -1.27 -21.45 -12.63
N HIS A 85 -0.40 -22.27 -12.02
CA HIS A 85 0.96 -22.56 -12.51
C HIS A 85 1.82 -21.30 -12.71
N ILE A 86 1.62 -20.26 -11.90
CA ILE A 86 2.44 -19.05 -11.90
C ILE A 86 3.73 -19.36 -11.12
N ASN A 87 4.87 -19.27 -11.80
CA ASN A 87 6.17 -19.61 -11.23
C ASN A 87 7.02 -18.36 -10.97
N PHE A 88 6.94 -17.85 -9.75
CA PHE A 88 7.87 -16.85 -9.25
C PHE A 88 9.21 -17.49 -8.88
N ASP A 89 10.32 -16.85 -9.21
CA ASP A 89 11.62 -17.23 -8.64
C ASP A 89 11.67 -16.89 -7.15
N LYS A 90 10.96 -15.83 -6.75
CA LYS A 90 10.73 -15.49 -5.35
C LYS A 90 9.34 -14.88 -5.17
N PHE A 91 8.56 -15.46 -4.25
CA PHE A 91 7.32 -14.90 -3.74
C PHE A 91 7.55 -14.48 -2.27
N GLY A 92 7.61 -13.17 -2.04
CA GLY A 92 8.04 -12.58 -0.77
C GLY A 92 6.91 -12.03 0.07
N ARG A 93 7.29 -11.40 1.19
CA ARG A 93 6.39 -10.70 2.12
C ARG A 93 7.04 -9.38 2.51
N THR A 94 6.27 -8.28 2.55
CA THR A 94 6.81 -6.97 2.95
C THR A 94 7.15 -6.89 4.45
N SER A 95 6.57 -7.74 5.29
CA SER A 95 6.83 -7.77 6.74
C SER A 95 8.01 -8.69 7.14
N ASN A 96 8.83 -9.11 6.20
CA ASN A 96 10.03 -9.88 6.56
C ASN A 96 11.15 -8.97 7.11
N GLU A 97 12.08 -9.56 7.82
CA GLU A 97 13.18 -8.84 8.49
C GLU A 97 14.05 -8.06 7.49
N GLN A 98 14.39 -8.64 6.35
CA GLN A 98 15.22 -8.00 5.32
C GLN A 98 14.55 -6.76 4.74
N CYS A 99 13.24 -6.80 4.48
CA CYS A 99 12.49 -5.63 4.01
C CYS A 99 12.47 -4.53 5.07
N THR A 100 12.32 -4.90 6.34
CA THR A 100 12.35 -3.97 7.47
C THR A 100 13.71 -3.28 7.58
N GLU A 101 14.80 -4.03 7.54
CA GLU A 101 16.18 -3.49 7.59
C GLU A 101 16.45 -2.52 6.44
N ILE A 102 16.08 -2.90 5.21
CA ILE A 102 16.30 -2.05 4.03
C ILE A 102 15.46 -0.78 4.13
N THR A 103 14.19 -0.88 4.53
CA THR A 103 13.31 0.28 4.69
C THR A 103 13.85 1.25 5.73
N GLN A 104 14.29 0.75 6.88
CA GLN A 104 14.89 1.57 7.92
C GLN A 104 16.21 2.20 7.48
N ALA A 105 17.05 1.47 6.74
CA ALA A 105 18.30 2.01 6.19
C ALA A 105 18.03 3.15 5.20
N LEU A 106 17.09 2.97 4.27
CA LEU A 106 16.68 4.01 3.33
C LEU A 106 16.12 5.25 4.02
N PHE A 107 15.28 5.08 5.04
CA PHE A 107 14.77 6.18 5.84
C PHE A 107 15.92 6.97 6.50
N ASN A 108 16.85 6.27 7.15
CA ASN A 108 18.00 6.90 7.81
C ASN A 108 18.91 7.65 6.81
N ASP A 109 19.08 7.13 5.61
CA ASP A 109 19.89 7.78 4.58
C ASP A 109 19.20 9.04 4.03
N LEU A 110 17.88 9.02 3.85
CA LEU A 110 17.09 10.20 3.48
C LEU A 110 17.12 11.27 4.57
N ASP A 111 17.02 10.88 5.84
CA ASP A 111 17.08 11.78 6.99
C ASP A 111 18.48 12.45 7.09
N LYS A 112 19.56 11.64 7.01
CA LYS A 112 20.94 12.18 6.95
C LYS A 112 21.19 13.11 5.80
N ALA A 113 20.51 12.88 4.66
CA ALA A 113 20.59 13.76 3.49
C ALA A 113 19.77 15.05 3.64
N GLY A 114 19.05 15.24 4.75
CA GLY A 114 18.21 16.40 5.00
C GLY A 114 16.95 16.45 4.16
N LEU A 115 16.48 15.29 3.70
CA LEU A 115 15.31 15.15 2.82
C LEU A 115 14.02 14.78 3.61
N ILE A 116 14.12 14.61 4.92
CA ILE A 116 12.96 14.36 5.78
C ILE A 116 12.62 15.63 6.56
N HIS A 117 11.36 16.05 6.48
CA HIS A 117 10.85 17.21 7.16
C HIS A 117 9.66 16.88 8.06
N GLU A 118 9.64 17.44 9.26
CA GLU A 118 8.52 17.31 10.18
C GLU A 118 7.47 18.39 9.91
N HIS A 119 6.21 17.98 9.77
CA HIS A 119 5.06 18.88 9.72
C HIS A 119 4.02 18.50 10.76
N VAL A 120 3.40 19.53 11.35
CA VAL A 120 2.26 19.34 12.25
C VAL A 120 0.98 19.38 11.43
N ASN A 121 0.24 18.29 11.42
CA ASN A 121 -1.04 18.17 10.75
C ASN A 121 -2.17 18.05 11.76
N LYS A 122 -3.39 18.41 11.34
CA LYS A 122 -4.60 18.10 12.08
C LYS A 122 -5.16 16.78 11.57
N GLN A 123 -5.55 15.90 12.50
CA GLN A 123 -6.11 14.59 12.17
C GLN A 123 -7.23 14.26 13.18
N LEU A 124 -8.21 13.46 12.73
CA LEU A 124 -9.25 12.98 13.62
C LEU A 124 -8.69 11.91 14.57
N PHE A 125 -9.04 12.02 15.83
CA PHE A 125 -8.69 11.09 16.89
C PHE A 125 -9.96 10.53 17.52
N CYS A 126 -10.06 9.22 17.65
CA CYS A 126 -11.15 8.57 18.36
C CYS A 126 -10.79 8.37 19.83
N PRO A 127 -11.44 9.07 20.79
CA PRO A 127 -11.15 8.90 22.21
C PRO A 127 -11.52 7.52 22.73
N HIS A 128 -12.56 6.89 22.15
CA HIS A 128 -13.02 5.57 22.57
C HIS A 128 -12.03 4.46 22.15
N CYS A 129 -11.55 4.50 20.90
CA CYS A 129 -10.55 3.56 20.40
C CYS A 129 -9.11 3.94 20.78
N ASN A 130 -8.92 5.16 21.33
CA ASN A 130 -7.64 5.74 21.71
C ASN A 130 -6.60 5.72 20.57
N MET A 131 -7.03 6.12 19.36
CA MET A 131 -6.19 6.09 18.16
C MET A 131 -6.49 7.24 17.21
N PHE A 132 -5.48 7.71 16.48
CA PHE A 132 -5.68 8.56 15.32
C PHE A 132 -6.33 7.74 14.20
N LEU A 133 -7.28 8.37 13.53
CA LEU A 133 -8.04 7.72 12.45
C LEU A 133 -7.39 8.03 11.10
N ALA A 134 -6.93 7.00 10.41
CA ALA A 134 -6.63 7.12 8.99
C ALA A 134 -7.94 7.32 8.20
N ASP A 135 -7.83 7.79 6.97
CA ASP A 135 -8.96 8.20 6.14
C ASP A 135 -10.09 7.16 6.07
N ARG A 136 -9.72 5.88 5.96
CA ARG A 136 -10.67 4.76 5.87
C ARG A 136 -11.31 4.35 7.19
N TYR A 137 -10.85 4.91 8.30
CA TYR A 137 -11.46 4.71 9.62
C TYR A 137 -12.48 5.79 9.98
N VAL A 138 -12.81 6.69 9.03
CA VAL A 138 -13.76 7.76 9.21
C VAL A 138 -14.89 7.65 8.18
N ASP A 139 -16.11 7.58 8.67
CA ASP A 139 -17.32 7.71 7.87
C ASP A 139 -18.04 9.00 8.23
N GLY A 140 -18.81 9.55 7.30
CA GLY A 140 -19.57 10.76 7.55
C GLY A 140 -20.35 11.21 6.32
N THR A 141 -20.88 12.44 6.38
CA THR A 141 -21.64 13.03 5.27
C THR A 141 -20.73 13.86 4.37
N CYS A 142 -20.75 13.58 3.07
CA CYS A 142 -20.00 14.32 2.07
C CYS A 142 -20.40 15.80 2.07
N PRO A 143 -19.47 16.76 2.26
CA PRO A 143 -19.78 18.18 2.26
C PRO A 143 -20.23 18.70 0.90
N LYS A 144 -19.88 18.00 -0.21
CA LYS A 144 -20.17 18.42 -1.58
C LYS A 144 -21.51 17.93 -2.12
N CYS A 145 -21.89 16.68 -1.87
CA CYS A 145 -23.11 16.11 -2.44
C CYS A 145 -24.14 15.60 -1.41
N GLY A 146 -23.83 15.69 -0.10
CA GLY A 146 -24.74 15.26 0.97
C GLY A 146 -24.91 13.75 1.10
N TYR A 147 -24.01 12.94 0.53
CA TYR A 147 -24.03 11.49 0.70
C TYR A 147 -23.61 11.11 2.12
N GLU A 148 -24.48 10.43 2.86
CA GLU A 148 -24.32 10.15 4.30
C GLU A 148 -23.34 9.02 4.64
N LYS A 149 -22.83 8.30 3.64
CA LYS A 149 -21.88 7.20 3.81
C LYS A 149 -20.55 7.47 3.08
N ALA A 150 -20.12 8.72 3.07
CA ALA A 150 -18.84 9.07 2.49
C ALA A 150 -17.71 8.63 3.41
N ARG A 151 -16.63 8.11 2.81
CA ARG A 151 -15.39 7.82 3.51
C ARG A 151 -14.49 9.05 3.58
N GLY A 152 -13.51 9.02 4.49
CA GLY A 152 -12.63 10.16 4.69
C GLY A 152 -11.73 10.50 3.51
N ASP A 153 -11.41 9.53 2.63
CA ASP A 153 -10.54 9.72 1.46
C ASP A 153 -11.29 10.16 0.21
N GLN A 154 -12.48 9.60 -0.03
CA GLN A 154 -13.24 9.83 -1.24
C GLN A 154 -14.74 9.58 -1.04
N CYS A 155 -15.56 10.36 -1.72
CA CYS A 155 -17.00 10.12 -1.75
C CYS A 155 -17.35 9.11 -2.85
N ASP A 156 -17.86 7.95 -2.49
CA ASP A 156 -18.26 6.88 -3.43
C ASP A 156 -19.39 7.32 -4.39
N LYS A 157 -20.20 8.34 -4.02
CA LYS A 157 -21.31 8.83 -4.85
C LYS A 157 -20.89 9.85 -5.89
N CYS A 158 -20.08 10.85 -5.53
CA CYS A 158 -19.70 11.92 -6.44
C CYS A 158 -18.23 11.90 -6.89
N GLY A 159 -17.43 10.94 -6.40
CA GLY A 159 -16.03 10.77 -6.76
C GLY A 159 -15.08 11.86 -6.27
N SER A 160 -15.56 12.80 -5.44
CA SER A 160 -14.72 13.88 -4.93
C SER A 160 -13.74 13.35 -3.89
N LEU A 161 -12.48 13.75 -4.00
CA LEU A 161 -11.51 13.62 -2.93
C LEU A 161 -11.96 14.46 -1.73
N LEU A 162 -11.80 13.91 -0.55
CA LEU A 162 -12.20 14.48 0.72
C LEU A 162 -11.03 14.50 1.69
N ASP A 163 -11.07 15.44 2.62
CA ASP A 163 -10.29 15.38 3.86
C ASP A 163 -11.24 14.89 4.97
N PRO A 164 -10.85 13.90 5.79
CA PRO A 164 -11.68 13.40 6.89
C PRO A 164 -12.21 14.51 7.81
N ILE A 165 -11.43 15.59 8.00
CA ILE A 165 -11.81 16.74 8.85
C ILE A 165 -12.97 17.55 8.25
N GLU A 166 -13.14 17.52 6.91
CA GLU A 166 -14.18 18.25 6.20
C GLU A 166 -15.52 17.52 6.16
N LEU A 167 -15.56 16.23 6.53
CA LEU A 167 -16.80 15.47 6.61
C LEU A 167 -17.76 16.12 7.61
N LYS A 168 -19.04 16.15 7.27
CA LYS A 168 -20.09 16.53 8.21
C LYS A 168 -20.45 15.28 9.03
N ASP A 169 -20.68 15.51 10.33
CA ASP A 169 -21.02 14.45 11.28
C ASP A 169 -20.08 13.23 11.21
N PRO A 170 -18.74 13.43 11.30
CA PRO A 170 -17.79 12.35 11.19
C PRO A 170 -17.92 11.38 12.37
N HIS A 171 -17.79 10.09 12.11
CA HIS A 171 -17.78 9.05 13.13
C HIS A 171 -16.71 8.01 12.84
N CYS A 172 -16.21 7.42 13.92
CA CYS A 172 -15.22 6.34 13.83
C CYS A 172 -15.87 5.09 13.23
N HIS A 173 -15.33 4.59 12.14
CA HIS A 173 -15.82 3.39 11.46
C HIS A 173 -15.87 2.16 12.40
N THR A 174 -14.92 2.04 13.33
CA THR A 174 -14.78 0.88 14.23
C THR A 174 -15.81 0.87 15.35
N CYS A 175 -16.09 2.03 15.99
CA CYS A 175 -16.91 2.09 17.21
C CYS A 175 -18.12 3.03 17.11
N GLY A 176 -18.28 3.78 16.03
CA GLY A 176 -19.36 4.73 15.82
C GLY A 176 -19.27 6.03 16.62
N SER A 177 -18.25 6.19 17.49
CA SER A 177 -18.09 7.39 18.30
C SER A 177 -17.68 8.59 17.46
N THR A 178 -18.10 9.80 17.88
CA THR A 178 -17.67 11.05 17.25
C THR A 178 -16.19 11.31 17.58
N PRO A 179 -15.31 11.45 16.57
CA PRO A 179 -13.91 11.77 16.78
C PRO A 179 -13.71 13.25 17.06
N GLU A 180 -12.55 13.59 17.60
CA GLU A 180 -12.11 14.98 17.81
C GLU A 180 -10.88 15.30 16.96
N VAL A 181 -10.72 16.57 16.59
CA VAL A 181 -9.53 17.03 15.86
C VAL A 181 -8.37 17.22 16.82
N ARG A 182 -7.24 16.56 16.57
CA ARG A 182 -5.98 16.73 17.30
C ARG A 182 -4.83 17.04 16.37
N GLU A 183 -3.81 17.71 16.87
CA GLU A 183 -2.55 17.90 16.15
C GLU A 183 -1.67 16.67 16.31
N THR A 184 -1.01 16.28 15.21
CA THR A 184 -0.04 15.20 15.17
C THR A 184 1.13 15.55 14.26
N LYS A 185 2.30 15.02 14.56
CA LYS A 185 3.52 15.24 13.80
C LYS A 185 3.70 14.14 12.77
N HIS A 186 3.91 14.54 11.52
CA HIS A 186 4.17 13.64 10.41
C HIS A 186 5.51 13.97 9.77
N LEU A 187 6.16 12.94 9.23
CA LEU A 187 7.41 13.06 8.49
C LEU A 187 7.11 12.99 7.00
N TYR A 188 7.69 13.91 6.25
CA TYR A 188 7.51 14.04 4.81
C TYR A 188 8.86 14.00 4.09
N ILE A 189 8.89 13.36 2.92
CA ILE A 189 10.04 13.41 2.02
C ILE A 189 9.92 14.65 1.15
N ASP A 190 10.99 15.44 1.04
CA ASP A 190 11.05 16.60 0.15
C ASP A 190 11.21 16.18 -1.31
N LEU A 191 10.13 15.68 -1.90
CA LEU A 191 10.09 15.28 -3.31
C LEU A 191 10.36 16.45 -4.27
N PRO A 192 9.89 17.70 -4.05
CA PRO A 192 10.20 18.82 -4.92
C PRO A 192 11.69 19.05 -5.10
N SER A 193 12.50 18.95 -4.04
CA SER A 193 13.96 19.15 -4.14
C SER A 193 14.66 18.04 -4.93
N LEU A 194 14.06 16.88 -5.05
CA LEU A 194 14.57 15.72 -5.80
C LEU A 194 14.17 15.73 -7.27
N SER A 195 13.18 16.53 -7.69
CA SER A 195 12.57 16.42 -9.01
C SER A 195 13.57 16.62 -10.16
N GLY A 196 14.52 17.56 -10.04
CA GLY A 196 15.56 17.78 -11.04
C GLY A 196 16.46 16.56 -11.24
N LYS A 197 16.95 15.99 -10.14
CA LYS A 197 17.81 14.79 -10.16
C LYS A 197 17.06 13.57 -10.69
N LEU A 198 15.78 13.43 -10.34
CA LEU A 198 14.94 12.33 -10.81
C LEU A 198 14.70 12.43 -12.32
N ASN A 199 14.44 13.62 -12.85
CA ASN A 199 14.27 13.84 -14.29
C ASN A 199 15.55 13.51 -15.05
N GLU A 200 16.71 14.00 -14.61
CA GLU A 200 18.00 13.66 -15.22
C GLU A 200 18.28 12.15 -15.22
N TRP A 201 17.96 11.48 -14.12
CA TRP A 201 18.10 10.02 -14.02
C TRP A 201 17.16 9.29 -14.98
N MET A 202 15.91 9.70 -15.07
CA MET A 202 14.92 9.10 -15.99
C MET A 202 15.33 9.27 -17.45
N GLU A 203 15.84 10.44 -17.84
CA GLU A 203 16.34 10.68 -19.19
C GLU A 203 17.51 9.75 -19.54
N LYS A 204 18.46 9.57 -18.62
CA LYS A 204 19.59 8.65 -18.82
C LYS A 204 19.13 7.18 -18.89
N ALA A 205 18.27 6.76 -17.97
CA ALA A 205 17.77 5.39 -17.92
C ALA A 205 16.91 5.01 -19.13
N SER A 206 16.18 5.96 -19.75
CA SER A 206 15.37 5.72 -20.94
C SER A 206 16.20 5.49 -22.20
N VAL A 207 17.46 5.93 -22.23
CA VAL A 207 18.39 5.73 -23.38
C VAL A 207 19.08 4.37 -23.31
N GLU A 208 19.23 3.78 -22.12
CA GLU A 208 19.93 2.52 -21.89
C GLU A 208 18.99 1.29 -21.92
N GLY A 209 17.70 1.46 -22.00
CA GLY A 209 16.63 0.43 -22.05
C GLY A 209 16.11 0.23 -23.45
#